data_213191aed0550cccca1541d84c86e417
#
_entry.id   213191aed0550cccca1541d84c86e417
#
_cell.length_a   1.000
_cell.length_b   1.000
_cell.length_c   1.000
_cell.angle_alpha   90.00
_cell.angle_beta   90.00
_cell.angle_gamma   90.00
#
_symmetry.space_group_name_H-M   'P 1'
#
loop_
_entity.id
_entity.type
_entity.pdbx_description
1 polymer ?
#
loop_
_entity_poly.entity_id
_entity_poly.type
_entity_poly.pdbx_seq_one_letter_code
_entity_poly.pdbx_strand_id
1 'polypeptide(L)'
;MNLNTVRNIIFFVILLVAQVLVLNHIHLFGYATPLLYVYFALTLRRGTPRWAVLLWCFAMGLAVDIFSSTPGVASASMTLIGLIQPYVLTLFAPRDSADDLRPSPLTLGVSKYVNYMIIIVLLYTLTFFSLEAFNLYNWTQWALCTVSSAVLTIVLILVIENLRRKR
;
A
#
# COMPACT_ATOMS: atom_id res chain seq x y z
N MET A 1 -15.88 8.67 19.24
CA MET A 1 -14.99 8.44 18.08
C MET A 1 -13.70 7.83 18.60
N ASN A 2 -13.37 6.59 18.22
CA ASN A 2 -12.22 5.90 18.81
C ASN A 2 -10.91 6.59 18.35
N LEU A 3 -9.98 6.83 19.28
CA LEU A 3 -8.64 7.40 19.01
C LEU A 3 -7.95 6.74 17.81
N ASN A 4 -8.23 5.47 17.58
CA ASN A 4 -7.73 4.69 16.46
C ASN A 4 -8.28 5.15 15.11
N THR A 5 -9.56 5.51 15.05
CA THR A 5 -10.21 6.01 13.84
C THR A 5 -9.66 7.37 13.46
N VAL A 6 -9.49 8.27 14.43
CA VAL A 6 -8.89 9.60 14.20
C VAL A 6 -7.47 9.48 13.63
N ARG A 7 -6.66 8.60 14.22
CA ARG A 7 -5.29 8.36 13.76
C ARG A 7 -5.25 7.78 12.33
N ASN A 8 -6.16 6.89 12.00
CA ASN A 8 -6.26 6.34 10.65
C ASN A 8 -6.69 7.42 9.64
N ILE A 9 -7.61 8.32 10.01
CA ILE A 9 -8.02 9.46 9.17
C ILE A 9 -6.84 10.40 8.91
N ILE A 10 -6.11 10.78 9.95
CA ILE A 10 -4.94 11.66 9.81
C ILE A 10 -3.90 11.00 8.90
N PHE A 11 -3.61 9.72 9.10
CA PHE A 11 -2.65 8.99 8.31
C PHE A 11 -3.09 8.82 6.85
N PHE A 12 -4.39 8.60 6.63
CA PHE A 12 -5.03 8.59 5.31
C PHE A 12 -4.81 9.91 4.57
N VAL A 13 -5.13 11.03 5.22
CA VAL A 13 -4.99 12.37 4.62
C VAL A 13 -3.53 12.69 4.31
N ILE A 14 -2.60 12.39 5.23
CA ILE A 14 -1.17 12.63 5.01
C ILE A 14 -0.66 11.86 3.79
N LEU A 15 -0.99 10.57 3.70
CA LEU A 15 -0.55 9.74 2.57
C LEU A 15 -1.19 10.17 1.26
N LEU A 16 -2.48 10.54 1.28
CA LEU A 16 -3.18 11.05 0.11
C LEU A 16 -2.53 12.34 -0.40
N VAL A 17 -2.32 13.31 0.49
CA VAL A 17 -1.68 14.59 0.14
C VAL A 17 -0.26 14.37 -0.38
N ALA A 18 0.53 13.54 0.28
CA ALA A 18 1.88 13.20 -0.17
C ALA A 18 1.87 12.54 -1.56
N GLN A 19 0.93 11.63 -1.80
CA GLN A 19 0.79 10.96 -3.10
C GLN A 19 0.41 11.95 -4.19
N VAL A 20 -0.64 12.74 -3.97
CA VAL A 20 -1.21 13.63 -4.98
C VAL A 20 -0.30 14.80 -5.31
N LEU A 21 0.24 15.49 -4.27
CA LEU A 21 1.03 16.70 -4.47
C LEU A 21 2.49 16.44 -4.87
N VAL A 22 3.07 15.35 -4.38
CA VAL A 22 4.50 15.09 -4.58
C VAL A 22 4.72 13.93 -5.52
N LEU A 23 4.16 12.77 -5.22
CA LEU A 23 4.55 11.52 -5.85
C LEU A 23 3.92 11.34 -7.25
N ASN A 24 2.72 11.88 -7.49
CA ASN A 24 2.12 11.85 -8.84
C ASN A 24 2.87 12.72 -9.86
N HIS A 25 3.67 13.68 -9.40
CA HIS A 25 4.50 14.52 -10.28
C HIS A 25 5.90 13.94 -10.51
N ILE A 26 6.28 12.89 -9.77
CA ILE A 26 7.59 12.25 -9.89
C ILE A 26 7.48 11.04 -10.82
N HIS A 27 7.68 11.27 -12.11
CA HIS A 27 7.90 10.19 -13.07
C HIS A 27 9.41 9.99 -13.25
N LEU A 28 10.02 9.16 -12.39
CA LEU A 28 11.44 8.85 -12.51
C LEU A 28 11.68 8.06 -13.80
N PHE A 29 12.47 8.65 -14.72
CA PHE A 29 12.80 8.08 -16.03
C PHE A 29 11.59 7.76 -16.94
N GLY A 30 10.41 8.34 -16.67
CA GLY A 30 9.20 8.10 -17.45
C GLY A 30 8.51 6.75 -17.23
N TYR A 31 9.06 5.88 -16.36
CA TYR A 31 8.54 4.52 -16.13
C TYR A 31 8.16 4.23 -14.67
N ALA A 32 8.83 4.84 -13.70
CA ALA A 32 8.63 4.55 -12.30
C ALA A 32 7.72 5.59 -11.62
N THR A 33 6.55 5.15 -11.16
CA THR A 33 5.66 5.94 -10.31
C THR A 33 5.66 5.39 -8.90
N PRO A 34 6.01 6.21 -7.89
CA PRO A 34 5.98 5.77 -6.51
C PRO A 34 4.52 5.66 -6.02
N LEU A 35 4.13 4.46 -5.56
CA LEU A 35 2.76 4.16 -5.11
C LEU A 35 2.71 4.07 -3.58
N LEU A 36 3.06 5.18 -2.90
CA LEU A 36 3.24 5.20 -1.45
C LEU A 36 1.95 4.94 -0.66
N TYR A 37 0.79 5.24 -1.22
CA TYR A 37 -0.49 5.05 -0.52
C TYR A 37 -0.81 3.58 -0.21
N VAL A 38 -0.15 2.61 -0.86
CA VAL A 38 -0.25 1.19 -0.49
C VAL A 38 0.22 0.95 0.96
N TYR A 39 1.09 1.81 1.48
CA TYR A 39 1.54 1.78 2.87
C TYR A 39 0.37 1.91 3.86
N PHE A 40 -0.72 2.58 3.47
CA PHE A 40 -1.92 2.62 4.28
C PHE A 40 -2.49 1.23 4.57
N ALA A 41 -2.62 0.39 3.54
CA ALA A 41 -3.10 -0.99 3.69
C ALA A 41 -2.17 -1.81 4.61
N LEU A 42 -0.84 -1.62 4.49
CA LEU A 42 0.14 -2.31 5.33
C LEU A 42 0.00 -1.99 6.83
N THR A 43 -0.44 -0.78 7.17
CA THR A 43 -0.54 -0.31 8.57
C THR A 43 -1.87 -0.62 9.25
N LEU A 44 -2.84 -1.20 8.52
CA LEU A 44 -4.12 -1.59 9.09
C LEU A 44 -3.94 -2.72 10.12
N ARG A 45 -4.68 -2.62 11.22
CA ARG A 45 -4.60 -3.57 12.35
C ARG A 45 -5.19 -4.93 11.99
N ARG A 46 -4.66 -5.98 12.63
CA ARG A 46 -5.17 -7.35 12.50
C ARG A 46 -6.66 -7.48 12.88
N GLY A 47 -7.07 -6.88 13.98
CA GLY A 47 -8.45 -6.96 14.51
C GLY A 47 -9.47 -6.02 13.84
N THR A 48 -9.07 -5.31 12.77
CA THR A 48 -10.03 -4.48 12.03
C THR A 48 -11.03 -5.37 11.30
N PRO A 49 -12.36 -5.14 11.43
CA PRO A 49 -13.34 -5.96 10.73
C PRO A 49 -13.14 -5.84 9.20
N ARG A 50 -13.32 -6.97 8.49
CA ARG A 50 -13.01 -7.07 7.05
C ARG A 50 -13.70 -6.01 6.20
N TRP A 51 -14.97 -5.72 6.50
CA TRP A 51 -15.72 -4.67 5.80
C TRP A 51 -15.08 -3.28 5.95
N ALA A 52 -14.52 -2.98 7.14
CA ALA A 52 -13.86 -1.70 7.37
C ALA A 52 -12.51 -1.62 6.66
N VAL A 53 -11.73 -2.72 6.61
CA VAL A 53 -10.49 -2.79 5.83
C VAL A 53 -10.78 -2.51 4.35
N LEU A 54 -11.79 -3.18 3.79
CA LEU A 54 -12.20 -2.98 2.39
C LEU A 54 -12.65 -1.55 2.12
N LEU A 55 -13.48 -1.00 3.02
CA LEU A 55 -13.97 0.37 2.88
C LEU A 55 -12.83 1.40 2.91
N TRP A 56 -11.88 1.25 3.83
CA TRP A 56 -10.73 2.13 3.94
C TRP A 56 -9.80 2.04 2.72
N CYS A 57 -9.53 0.82 2.24
CA CYS A 57 -8.71 0.60 1.04
C CYS A 57 -9.42 1.14 -0.21
N PHE A 58 -10.71 0.89 -0.37
CA PHE A 58 -11.51 1.43 -1.46
C PHE A 58 -11.52 2.97 -1.46
N ALA A 59 -11.79 3.58 -0.30
CA ALA A 59 -11.81 5.04 -0.17
C ALA A 59 -10.43 5.67 -0.51
N MET A 60 -9.32 5.04 -0.08
CA MET A 60 -7.98 5.50 -0.43
C MET A 60 -7.73 5.42 -1.93
N GLY A 61 -8.04 4.28 -2.55
CA GLY A 61 -7.89 4.10 -3.99
C GLY A 61 -8.77 5.05 -4.79
N LEU A 62 -10.03 5.23 -4.38
CA LEU A 62 -10.96 6.17 -5.03
C LEU A 62 -10.45 7.62 -4.95
N ALA A 63 -9.96 8.03 -3.79
CA ALA A 63 -9.38 9.37 -3.64
C ALA A 63 -8.19 9.58 -4.57
N VAL A 64 -7.28 8.59 -4.66
CA VAL A 64 -6.15 8.66 -5.60
C VAL A 64 -6.63 8.68 -7.05
N ASP A 65 -7.61 7.85 -7.43
CA ASP A 65 -8.18 7.81 -8.79
C ASP A 65 -8.74 9.16 -9.24
N ILE A 66 -9.43 9.87 -8.35
CA ILE A 66 -9.99 11.20 -8.64
C ILE A 66 -8.88 12.20 -8.99
N PHE A 67 -7.78 12.18 -8.26
CA PHE A 67 -6.67 13.11 -8.47
C PHE A 67 -5.67 12.69 -9.55
N SER A 68 -5.61 11.39 -9.86
CA SER A 68 -4.67 10.83 -10.85
C SER A 68 -5.28 10.65 -12.24
N SER A 69 -6.59 10.93 -12.39
CA SER A 69 -7.35 10.68 -13.64
C SER A 69 -7.26 9.23 -14.13
N THR A 70 -7.17 8.27 -13.20
CA THR A 70 -7.14 6.83 -13.49
C THR A 70 -8.42 6.18 -12.97
N PRO A 71 -9.56 6.32 -13.66
CA PRO A 71 -10.85 5.93 -13.12
C PRO A 71 -10.92 4.43 -12.81
N GLY A 72 -10.98 4.10 -11.52
CA GLY A 72 -11.21 2.74 -11.05
C GLY A 72 -9.99 1.85 -10.88
N VAL A 73 -8.81 2.24 -11.37
CA VAL A 73 -7.61 1.39 -11.34
C VAL A 73 -7.03 1.29 -9.92
N ALA A 74 -6.81 2.42 -9.26
CA ALA A 74 -6.27 2.43 -7.90
C ALA A 74 -7.30 1.90 -6.89
N SER A 75 -8.59 2.23 -7.05
CA SER A 75 -9.64 1.74 -6.16
C SER A 75 -9.82 0.23 -6.24
N ALA A 76 -9.83 -0.36 -7.44
CA ALA A 76 -9.91 -1.79 -7.63
C ALA A 76 -8.69 -2.52 -7.05
N SER A 77 -7.48 -2.03 -7.35
CA SER A 77 -6.22 -2.60 -6.86
C SER A 77 -6.12 -2.53 -5.34
N MET A 78 -6.44 -1.39 -4.73
CA MET A 78 -6.42 -1.22 -3.26
C MET A 78 -7.46 -2.09 -2.57
N THR A 79 -8.66 -2.24 -3.15
CA THR A 79 -9.70 -3.11 -2.60
C THR A 79 -9.26 -4.56 -2.60
N LEU A 80 -8.64 -5.02 -3.68
CA LEU A 80 -8.09 -6.37 -3.79
C LEU A 80 -6.99 -6.59 -2.75
N ILE A 81 -6.09 -5.62 -2.56
CA ILE A 81 -5.09 -5.70 -1.49
C ILE A 81 -5.75 -5.70 -0.11
N GLY A 82 -6.78 -4.90 0.12
CA GLY A 82 -7.55 -4.91 1.38
C GLY A 82 -8.19 -6.27 1.67
N LEU A 83 -8.57 -7.02 0.63
CA LEU A 83 -9.08 -8.38 0.76
C LEU A 83 -7.96 -9.37 1.16
N ILE A 84 -6.79 -9.26 0.54
CA ILE A 84 -5.67 -10.21 0.69
C ILE A 84 -4.85 -9.91 1.95
N GLN A 85 -4.71 -8.64 2.34
CA GLN A 85 -3.86 -8.17 3.42
C GLN A 85 -4.06 -8.90 4.76
N PRO A 86 -5.28 -9.16 5.26
CA PRO A 86 -5.47 -9.88 6.52
C PRO A 86 -4.93 -11.32 6.46
N TYR A 87 -5.05 -11.97 5.32
CA TYR A 87 -4.56 -13.35 5.14
C TYR A 87 -3.03 -13.39 5.10
N VAL A 88 -2.41 -12.49 4.34
CA VAL A 88 -0.94 -12.40 4.29
C VAL A 88 -0.39 -12.02 5.66
N LEU A 89 -1.05 -11.09 6.37
CA LEU A 89 -0.63 -10.71 7.71
C LEU A 89 -0.64 -11.89 8.69
N THR A 90 -1.64 -12.78 8.63
CA THR A 90 -1.72 -13.95 9.51
C THR A 90 -0.59 -14.95 9.28
N LEU A 91 0.00 -15.00 8.09
CA LEU A 91 1.15 -15.86 7.79
C LEU A 91 2.43 -15.41 8.51
N PHE A 92 2.58 -14.11 8.72
CA PHE A 92 3.79 -13.52 9.33
C PHE A 92 3.60 -13.14 10.79
N ALA A 93 2.36 -12.96 11.25
CA ALA A 93 2.06 -12.61 12.62
C ALA A 93 2.26 -13.79 13.56
N PRO A 94 2.83 -13.61 14.76
CA PRO A 94 2.90 -14.65 15.79
C PRO A 94 1.49 -15.14 16.16
N ARG A 95 1.35 -16.46 16.44
CA ARG A 95 0.04 -17.06 16.78
C ARG A 95 -0.58 -16.46 18.04
N ASP A 96 0.25 -16.07 18.99
CA ASP A 96 -0.15 -15.52 20.30
C ASP A 96 -0.24 -13.97 20.29
N SER A 97 -0.25 -13.34 19.10
CA SER A 97 -0.33 -11.90 19.02
C SER A 97 -1.74 -11.39 19.30
N ALA A 98 -1.83 -10.30 20.07
CA ALA A 98 -3.09 -9.62 20.36
C ALA A 98 -3.81 -9.20 19.08
N ASP A 99 -5.16 -9.22 19.11
CA ASP A 99 -5.99 -8.78 17.97
C ASP A 99 -5.75 -7.32 17.58
N ASP A 100 -5.23 -6.51 18.50
CA ASP A 100 -4.88 -5.10 18.28
C ASP A 100 -3.48 -4.87 17.67
N LEU A 101 -2.82 -5.94 17.18
CA LEU A 101 -1.49 -5.87 16.61
C LEU A 101 -1.48 -5.00 15.34
N ARG A 102 -0.64 -3.96 15.37
CA ARG A 102 -0.29 -3.19 14.17
C ARG A 102 0.96 -3.77 13.54
N PRO A 103 0.92 -4.08 12.24
CA PRO A 103 2.11 -4.51 11.52
C PRO A 103 3.19 -3.42 11.59
N SER A 104 4.33 -3.77 12.18
CA SER A 104 5.52 -2.91 12.22
C SER A 104 6.77 -3.78 12.36
N PRO A 105 7.97 -3.25 12.04
CA PRO A 105 9.22 -3.98 12.27
C PRO A 105 9.46 -4.37 13.74
N LEU A 106 8.87 -3.61 14.67
CA LEU A 106 8.98 -3.87 16.11
C LEU A 106 8.06 -5.02 16.56
N THR A 107 6.88 -5.17 15.94
CA THR A 107 5.87 -6.16 16.34
C THR A 107 6.05 -7.51 15.65
N LEU A 108 6.41 -7.50 14.37
CA LEU A 108 6.61 -8.70 13.55
C LEU A 108 8.06 -9.18 13.52
N GLY A 109 9.01 -8.31 13.85
CA GLY A 109 10.42 -8.47 13.56
C GLY A 109 10.76 -7.98 12.15
N VAL A 110 11.97 -7.43 11.98
CA VAL A 110 12.38 -6.74 10.74
C VAL A 110 12.26 -7.64 9.51
N SER A 111 12.77 -8.87 9.58
CA SER A 111 12.77 -9.79 8.43
C SER A 111 11.35 -10.17 8.00
N LYS A 112 10.46 -10.53 8.94
CA LYS A 112 9.08 -10.90 8.64
C LYS A 112 8.27 -9.71 8.09
N TYR A 113 8.49 -8.52 8.66
CA TYR A 113 7.85 -7.31 8.20
C TYR A 113 8.26 -6.94 6.75
N VAL A 114 9.56 -7.04 6.45
CA VAL A 114 10.07 -6.76 5.10
C VAL A 114 9.47 -7.74 4.08
N ASN A 115 9.44 -9.04 4.39
CA ASN A 115 8.82 -10.04 3.50
C ASN A 115 7.32 -9.79 3.31
N TYR A 116 6.59 -9.47 4.38
CA TYR A 116 5.18 -9.09 4.32
C TYR A 116 4.96 -7.87 3.40
N MET A 117 5.76 -6.82 3.59
CA MET A 117 5.72 -5.60 2.80
C MET A 117 6.01 -5.86 1.31
N ILE A 118 7.06 -6.63 1.00
CA ILE A 118 7.43 -6.97 -0.38
C ILE A 118 6.28 -7.69 -1.07
N ILE A 119 5.66 -8.68 -0.43
CA ILE A 119 4.55 -9.44 -1.01
C ILE A 119 3.36 -8.51 -1.32
N ILE A 120 2.96 -7.66 -0.39
CA ILE A 120 1.83 -6.75 -0.57
C ILE A 120 2.12 -5.72 -1.67
N VAL A 121 3.32 -5.12 -1.68
CA VAL A 121 3.70 -4.14 -2.70
C VAL A 121 3.77 -4.77 -4.08
N LEU A 122 4.35 -5.97 -4.22
CA LEU A 122 4.41 -6.68 -5.50
C LEU A 122 3.02 -7.04 -6.00
N LEU A 123 2.13 -7.57 -5.16
CA LEU A 123 0.76 -7.86 -5.52
C LEU A 123 0.02 -6.59 -5.97
N TYR A 124 0.24 -5.50 -5.24
CA TYR A 124 -0.37 -4.22 -5.57
C TYR A 124 0.10 -3.69 -6.94
N THR A 125 1.40 -3.60 -7.16
CA THR A 125 1.96 -3.09 -8.42
C THR A 125 1.58 -3.97 -9.61
N LEU A 126 1.57 -5.29 -9.43
CA LEU A 126 1.09 -6.22 -10.46
C LEU A 126 -0.36 -5.95 -10.83
N THR A 127 -1.25 -5.85 -9.86
CA THR A 127 -2.68 -5.60 -10.12
C THR A 127 -2.93 -4.23 -10.70
N PHE A 128 -2.24 -3.20 -10.21
CA PHE A 128 -2.37 -1.83 -10.69
C PHE A 128 -1.97 -1.72 -12.16
N PHE A 129 -0.76 -2.13 -12.52
CA PHE A 129 -0.27 -2.05 -13.89
C PHE A 129 -0.97 -3.03 -14.85
N SER A 130 -1.50 -4.16 -14.35
CA SER A 130 -2.31 -5.06 -15.18
C SER A 130 -3.67 -4.45 -15.53
N LEU A 131 -4.27 -3.69 -14.61
CA LEU A 131 -5.51 -2.96 -14.87
C LEU A 131 -5.29 -1.71 -15.71
N GLU A 132 -4.18 -1.00 -15.52
CA GLU A 132 -3.82 0.18 -16.30
C GLU A 132 -3.47 -0.18 -17.75
N ALA A 133 -2.69 -1.25 -17.94
CA ALA A 133 -2.30 -1.77 -19.24
C ALA A 133 -3.37 -2.69 -19.84
N PHE A 134 -4.62 -2.24 -19.96
CA PHE A 134 -5.74 -3.04 -20.50
C PHE A 134 -5.45 -3.68 -21.87
N ASN A 135 -4.39 -3.23 -22.52
CA ASN A 135 -3.89 -3.78 -23.79
C ASN A 135 -2.42 -4.19 -23.61
N LEU A 136 -2.17 -5.44 -23.22
CA LEU A 136 -0.84 -6.02 -22.97
C LEU A 136 0.06 -6.09 -24.23
N TYR A 137 -0.04 -5.10 -25.11
CA TYR A 137 0.70 -5.04 -26.37
C TYR A 137 2.21 -4.91 -26.17
N ASN A 138 2.67 -4.34 -25.03
CA ASN A 138 4.09 -4.08 -24.74
C ASN A 138 4.52 -4.69 -23.40
N TRP A 139 4.71 -6.01 -23.37
CA TRP A 139 5.13 -6.77 -22.19
C TRP A 139 6.40 -6.22 -21.53
N THR A 140 7.36 -5.77 -22.34
CA THR A 140 8.63 -5.23 -21.86
C THR A 140 8.42 -3.94 -21.07
N GLN A 141 7.60 -3.03 -21.58
CA GLN A 141 7.30 -1.78 -20.92
C GLN A 141 6.49 -2.01 -19.64
N TRP A 142 5.49 -2.89 -19.69
CA TRP A 142 4.71 -3.29 -18.53
C TRP A 142 5.59 -3.86 -17.41
N ALA A 143 6.49 -4.78 -17.74
CA ALA A 143 7.41 -5.38 -16.78
C ALA A 143 8.36 -4.34 -16.15
N LEU A 144 8.92 -3.44 -16.97
CA LEU A 144 9.78 -2.36 -16.50
C LEU A 144 9.04 -1.40 -15.56
N CYS A 145 7.84 -0.96 -15.92
CA CYS A 145 7.01 -0.09 -15.07
C CYS A 145 6.67 -0.77 -13.74
N THR A 146 6.27 -2.04 -13.79
CA THR A 146 5.90 -2.81 -12.59
C THR A 146 7.08 -2.97 -11.64
N VAL A 147 8.22 -3.43 -12.14
CA VAL A 147 9.42 -3.69 -11.32
C VAL A 147 10.00 -2.38 -10.78
N SER A 148 10.15 -1.35 -11.62
CA SER A 148 10.72 -0.07 -11.20
C SER A 148 9.84 0.62 -10.15
N SER A 149 8.52 0.61 -10.32
CA SER A 149 7.58 1.19 -9.36
C SER A 149 7.53 0.39 -8.05
N ALA A 150 7.61 -0.95 -8.12
CA ALA A 150 7.70 -1.80 -6.93
C ALA A 150 8.96 -1.50 -6.11
N VAL A 151 10.13 -1.48 -6.75
CA VAL A 151 11.41 -1.18 -6.09
C VAL A 151 11.37 0.21 -5.45
N LEU A 152 10.92 1.22 -6.19
CA LEU A 152 10.83 2.58 -5.69
C LEU A 152 9.88 2.69 -4.48
N THR A 153 8.73 2.05 -4.55
CA THR A 153 7.74 2.04 -3.45
C THR A 153 8.30 1.33 -2.22
N ILE A 154 8.98 0.18 -2.38
CA ILE A 154 9.62 -0.56 -1.28
C ILE A 154 10.69 0.31 -0.61
N VAL A 155 11.56 0.96 -1.38
CA VAL A 155 12.60 1.83 -0.84
C VAL A 155 11.99 2.98 -0.04
N LEU A 156 10.95 3.65 -0.57
CA LEU A 156 10.28 4.74 0.13
C LEU A 156 9.63 4.28 1.44
N ILE A 157 8.95 3.13 1.43
CA ILE A 157 8.34 2.58 2.65
C ILE A 157 9.42 2.24 3.69
N LEU A 158 10.54 1.65 3.29
CA LEU A 158 11.66 1.34 4.19
C LEU A 158 12.27 2.60 4.79
N VAL A 159 12.42 3.66 4.03
CA VAL A 159 12.91 4.95 4.52
C VAL A 159 11.96 5.53 5.56
N ILE A 160 10.66 5.55 5.27
CA ILE A 160 9.63 6.05 6.21
C ILE A 160 9.63 5.23 7.50
N GLU A 161 9.69 3.91 7.40
CA GLU A 161 9.67 3.03 8.56
C GLU A 161 10.95 3.15 9.40
N ASN A 162 12.11 3.35 8.76
CA ASN A 162 13.37 3.60 9.48
C ASN A 162 13.35 4.95 10.22
N LEU A 163 12.78 6.00 9.62
CA LEU A 163 12.59 7.29 10.28
C LEU A 163 11.63 7.18 11.47
N ARG A 164 10.55 6.40 11.31
CA ARG A 164 9.57 6.14 12.36
C ARG A 164 10.15 5.34 13.53
N ARG A 165 11.09 4.43 13.25
CA ARG A 165 11.76 3.62 14.28
C ARG A 165 12.72 4.43 15.15
N LYS A 166 13.30 5.50 14.59
CA LYS A 166 14.26 6.38 15.32
C LYS A 166 13.59 7.40 16.24
N ARG A 167 12.28 7.58 16.15
CA ARG A 167 11.47 8.46 16.99
C ARG A 167 10.80 7.67 18.12
#